data_502bb5e01d1ac6f7e23931d4abbe3ce3
#
_entry.id   502bb5e01d1ac6f7e23931d4abbe3ce3
#
_cell.length_a   1.000
_cell.length_b   1.000
_cell.length_c   1.000
_cell.angle_alpha   90.00
_cell.angle_beta   90.00
_cell.angle_gamma   90.00
#
_symmetry.space_group_name_H-M   'P 1'
#
loop_
_entity.id
_entity.type
_entity.pdbx_description
1 polymer ?
#
loop_
_entity_poly.entity_id
_entity_poly.type
_entity_poly.pdbx_seq_one_letter_code
_entity_poly.pdbx_strand_id
1 'polypeptide(L)'
;MAEYFSPGVYVEEYDNAPRSVEGVGTSTGGFVGLAEKGPTKGAPLLCSSFKDFRKQFGGFLSEYTHGEYRFLANSVEQFFINGGVRCYVSRVAPQDAVSASKEMGILTVTAANEGKWGNRIQISLTTMLKKKMQLLEKIDDAVYKAKSIEGFREGDLVEFNGEYNRIQTIYDEQVTFEEEFEDDPVDVEIVPKKVVRLAAFDVQVRYNDEVENYADVTLNSSSPAFIGAKLANSNIVKVEVAPASEDDEIGNPVEQILGEGIINGTFVLEGGFDGTMSKVNAGTFIGIDDGPGRRTGIQSFLENDRVNIMAVPGVAVPEVIAALTAHCE
;
A
#
# COMPACT_ATOMS: atom_id res chain seq x y z
N MET A 1 55.05 -11.25 -28.75
CA MET A 1 55.62 -11.91 -29.95
C MET A 1 55.88 -13.36 -29.56
N ALA A 2 55.26 -14.29 -30.30
CA ALA A 2 55.59 -15.70 -30.13
C ALA A 2 56.92 -15.96 -30.81
N GLU A 3 57.90 -16.54 -30.10
CA GLU A 3 59.21 -16.97 -30.67
C GLU A 3 59.08 -18.40 -31.18
N TYR A 4 59.28 -18.56 -32.51
CA TYR A 4 59.25 -19.89 -33.14
C TYR A 4 60.66 -20.42 -33.31
N PHE A 5 60.98 -21.60 -32.76
CA PHE A 5 62.32 -22.16 -32.69
C PHE A 5 62.70 -23.16 -33.79
N SER A 6 61.83 -23.42 -34.77
CA SER A 6 62.12 -24.28 -35.91
C SER A 6 61.43 -23.81 -37.17
N PRO A 7 62.03 -24.05 -38.37
CA PRO A 7 61.36 -23.75 -39.63
C PRO A 7 60.12 -24.64 -39.80
N GLY A 8 58.95 -24.02 -39.85
CA GLY A 8 57.66 -24.69 -40.05
C GLY A 8 56.60 -23.67 -40.50
N VAL A 9 55.42 -24.18 -40.91
CA VAL A 9 54.28 -23.32 -41.21
C VAL A 9 53.47 -23.24 -39.89
N TYR A 10 53.44 -22.05 -39.33
CA TYR A 10 52.67 -21.78 -38.10
C TYR A 10 51.42 -21.04 -38.54
N VAL A 11 50.25 -21.57 -38.18
CA VAL A 11 48.95 -20.92 -38.40
C VAL A 11 48.55 -20.22 -37.09
N GLU A 12 48.60 -18.90 -37.08
CA GLU A 12 48.00 -18.12 -36.00
C GLU A 12 46.57 -17.78 -36.42
N GLU A 13 45.59 -18.33 -35.71
CA GLU A 13 44.20 -17.88 -35.83
C GLU A 13 44.03 -16.62 -35.00
N TYR A 14 43.92 -15.46 -35.73
CA TYR A 14 43.43 -14.23 -35.13
C TYR A 14 41.90 -14.24 -35.25
N ASP A 15 41.23 -14.24 -34.09
CA ASP A 15 39.80 -14.02 -34.02
C ASP A 15 39.51 -12.54 -34.38
N ASN A 16 39.39 -12.28 -35.68
CA ASN A 16 38.96 -11.00 -36.26
C ASN A 16 37.43 -10.89 -36.33
N ALA A 17 36.69 -11.76 -35.62
CA ALA A 17 35.26 -11.55 -35.53
C ALA A 17 35.06 -10.11 -34.98
N PRO A 18 34.33 -9.26 -35.66
CA PRO A 18 33.97 -7.96 -35.11
C PRO A 18 33.25 -8.30 -33.78
N ARG A 19 33.88 -7.98 -32.66
CA ARG A 19 33.15 -7.96 -31.42
C ARG A 19 31.94 -7.09 -31.71
N SER A 20 30.77 -7.69 -31.70
CA SER A 20 29.54 -6.92 -31.71
C SER A 20 29.73 -5.91 -30.59
N VAL A 21 29.85 -4.66 -30.93
CA VAL A 21 29.73 -3.58 -29.98
C VAL A 21 28.34 -3.83 -29.41
N GLU A 22 28.28 -4.44 -28.23
CA GLU A 22 27.01 -4.48 -27.46
C GLU A 22 26.60 -3.03 -27.39
N GLY A 23 25.57 -2.68 -28.18
CA GLY A 23 25.07 -1.33 -28.19
C GLY A 23 24.80 -0.98 -26.75
N VAL A 24 25.45 0.05 -26.25
CA VAL A 24 25.18 0.60 -24.89
C VAL A 24 23.68 0.57 -24.77
N GLY A 25 23.17 -0.25 -23.82
CA GLY A 25 21.78 -0.65 -23.80
C GLY A 25 20.84 0.56 -23.71
N THR A 26 20.49 1.12 -24.87
CA THR A 26 19.49 2.19 -25.01
C THR A 26 18.07 1.74 -24.70
N SER A 27 17.96 0.57 -24.11
CA SER A 27 16.69 -0.12 -23.83
C SER A 27 16.07 0.20 -22.46
N THR A 28 16.69 1.08 -21.65
CA THR A 28 16.13 1.47 -20.37
C THR A 28 15.69 2.93 -20.39
N GLY A 29 14.37 3.16 -20.38
CA GLY A 29 13.79 4.50 -20.37
C GLY A 29 13.50 5.00 -18.94
N GLY A 30 13.58 6.32 -18.75
CA GLY A 30 13.07 7.04 -17.59
C GLY A 30 11.95 7.98 -18.03
N PHE A 31 10.81 7.91 -17.36
CA PHE A 31 9.66 8.73 -17.70
C PHE A 31 9.15 9.47 -16.47
N VAL A 32 8.88 10.77 -16.63
CA VAL A 32 8.24 11.60 -15.60
C VAL A 32 6.93 12.16 -16.15
N GLY A 33 5.84 12.06 -15.42
CA GLY A 33 4.58 12.62 -15.90
C GLY A 33 3.40 12.32 -14.96
N LEU A 34 2.22 12.83 -15.33
CA LEU A 34 0.97 12.55 -14.64
C LEU A 34 0.47 11.15 -14.99
N ALA A 35 -0.10 10.47 -13.99
CA ALA A 35 -0.73 9.17 -14.14
C ALA A 35 -1.96 9.06 -13.25
N GLU A 36 -2.83 8.09 -13.52
CA GLU A 36 -4.08 7.89 -12.80
C GLU A 36 -3.82 7.56 -11.31
N LYS A 37 -2.86 6.68 -11.03
CA LYS A 37 -2.47 6.24 -9.67
C LYS A 37 -0.96 6.07 -9.57
N GLY A 38 -0.46 5.68 -8.41
CA GLY A 38 0.95 5.41 -8.15
C GLY A 38 1.62 6.47 -7.28
N PRO A 39 2.76 6.15 -6.65
CA PRO A 39 3.44 7.06 -5.74
C PRO A 39 3.99 8.28 -6.47
N THR A 40 3.88 9.44 -5.83
CA THR A 40 4.43 10.72 -6.30
C THR A 40 5.76 11.06 -5.62
N LYS A 41 6.17 10.29 -4.61
CA LYS A 41 7.40 10.45 -3.85
C LYS A 41 8.19 9.15 -3.82
N GLY A 42 9.49 9.26 -3.73
CA GLY A 42 10.41 8.14 -3.62
C GLY A 42 11.13 7.80 -4.90
N ALA A 43 11.74 6.63 -4.96
CA ALA A 43 12.42 6.15 -6.13
C ALA A 43 11.44 5.85 -7.29
N PRO A 44 11.84 6.09 -8.55
CA PRO A 44 11.01 5.77 -9.69
C PRO A 44 10.78 4.26 -9.77
N LEU A 45 9.55 3.85 -10.09
CA LEU A 45 9.16 2.45 -10.14
C LEU A 45 9.57 1.80 -11.47
N LEU A 46 10.11 0.60 -11.37
CA LEU A 46 10.46 -0.22 -12.54
C LEU A 46 9.19 -0.82 -13.18
N CYS A 47 9.09 -0.67 -14.49
CA CYS A 47 8.11 -1.36 -15.32
C CYS A 47 8.83 -2.22 -16.36
N SER A 48 8.51 -3.50 -16.42
CA SER A 48 9.06 -4.48 -17.38
C SER A 48 8.17 -4.69 -18.60
N SER A 49 6.97 -4.13 -18.59
CA SER A 49 5.99 -4.17 -19.67
C SER A 49 4.95 -3.07 -19.51
N PHE A 50 4.20 -2.77 -20.59
CA PHE A 50 3.06 -1.85 -20.47
C PHE A 50 1.94 -2.38 -19.55
N LYS A 51 1.77 -3.70 -19.46
CA LYS A 51 0.84 -4.32 -18.50
C LYS A 51 1.26 -4.02 -17.04
N ASP A 52 2.56 -4.09 -16.77
CA ASP A 52 3.12 -3.77 -15.46
C ASP A 52 2.93 -2.27 -15.13
N PHE A 53 3.21 -1.39 -16.11
CA PHE A 53 2.89 0.04 -15.99
C PHE A 53 1.42 0.27 -15.63
N ARG A 54 0.49 -0.36 -16.37
CA ARG A 54 -0.96 -0.20 -16.10
C ARG A 54 -1.36 -0.66 -14.70
N LYS A 55 -0.73 -1.72 -14.20
CA LYS A 55 -0.96 -2.19 -12.83
C LYS A 55 -0.53 -1.14 -11.80
N GLN A 56 0.64 -0.52 -12.00
CA GLN A 56 1.22 0.43 -11.04
C GLN A 56 0.64 1.85 -11.18
N PHE A 57 0.44 2.33 -12.40
CA PHE A 57 0.12 3.72 -12.70
C PHE A 57 -1.26 3.96 -13.30
N GLY A 58 -1.99 2.89 -13.60
CA GLY A 58 -3.33 2.97 -14.20
C GLY A 58 -3.32 3.05 -15.72
N GLY A 59 -4.42 3.57 -16.27
CA GLY A 59 -4.65 3.65 -17.71
C GLY A 59 -4.23 4.98 -18.37
N PHE A 60 -4.83 5.20 -19.54
CA PHE A 60 -4.66 6.47 -20.27
C PHE A 60 -5.47 7.58 -19.62
N LEU A 61 -4.87 8.74 -19.50
CA LEU A 61 -5.55 9.93 -19.01
C LEU A 61 -6.38 10.59 -20.14
N SER A 62 -7.54 11.13 -19.76
CA SER A 62 -8.41 11.82 -20.71
C SER A 62 -7.86 13.19 -21.10
N GLU A 63 -7.97 13.52 -22.38
CA GLU A 63 -7.64 14.84 -22.89
C GLU A 63 -8.49 15.95 -22.26
N TYR A 64 -9.76 15.66 -22.05
CA TYR A 64 -10.69 16.62 -21.44
C TYR A 64 -10.28 17.07 -20.05
N THR A 65 -9.71 16.16 -19.25
CA THR A 65 -9.31 16.43 -17.86
C THR A 65 -7.86 16.84 -17.69
N HIS A 66 -6.94 16.33 -18.52
CA HIS A 66 -5.49 16.49 -18.34
C HIS A 66 -4.79 17.22 -19.49
N GLY A 67 -5.51 17.51 -20.58
CA GLY A 67 -4.96 18.27 -21.71
C GLY A 67 -3.66 17.66 -22.25
N GLU A 68 -2.62 18.48 -22.34
CA GLU A 68 -1.29 18.11 -22.84
C GLU A 68 -0.47 17.23 -21.89
N TYR A 69 -0.86 17.14 -20.62
CA TYR A 69 -0.13 16.34 -19.61
C TYR A 69 -0.51 14.85 -19.61
N ARG A 70 -1.41 14.42 -20.51
CA ARG A 70 -1.92 13.03 -20.56
C ARG A 70 -0.96 11.98 -21.13
N PHE A 71 0.16 12.39 -21.73
CA PHE A 71 0.93 11.54 -22.63
C PHE A 71 1.86 10.51 -21.99
N LEU A 72 1.97 10.46 -20.64
CA LEU A 72 2.86 9.50 -19.99
C LEU A 72 2.56 8.05 -20.39
N ALA A 73 1.32 7.60 -20.24
CA ALA A 73 0.91 6.23 -20.57
C ALA A 73 1.12 5.89 -22.04
N ASN A 74 0.80 6.84 -22.95
CA ASN A 74 1.02 6.68 -24.39
C ASN A 74 2.52 6.50 -24.72
N SER A 75 3.38 7.30 -24.09
CA SER A 75 4.82 7.25 -24.34
C SER A 75 5.45 5.97 -23.82
N VAL A 76 5.01 5.49 -22.65
CA VAL A 76 5.47 4.20 -22.11
C VAL A 76 4.98 3.03 -22.97
N GLU A 77 3.74 3.08 -23.47
CA GLU A 77 3.22 2.08 -24.41
C GLU A 77 4.06 2.04 -25.69
N GLN A 78 4.28 3.21 -26.32
CA GLN A 78 5.08 3.31 -27.54
C GLN A 78 6.53 2.90 -27.32
N PHE A 79 7.12 3.17 -26.17
CA PHE A 79 8.45 2.70 -25.81
C PHE A 79 8.54 1.18 -25.88
N PHE A 80 7.60 0.45 -25.25
CA PHE A 80 7.59 -1.01 -25.29
C PHE A 80 7.27 -1.57 -26.69
N ILE A 81 6.33 -0.97 -27.44
CA ILE A 81 6.00 -1.38 -28.82
C ILE A 81 7.22 -1.25 -29.74
N ASN A 82 8.06 -0.23 -29.52
CA ASN A 82 9.25 0.02 -30.34
C ASN A 82 10.51 -0.69 -29.80
N GLY A 83 10.36 -1.74 -28.98
CA GLY A 83 11.47 -2.58 -28.57
C GLY A 83 12.15 -2.17 -27.26
N GLY A 84 11.59 -1.23 -26.50
CA GLY A 84 12.02 -0.94 -25.13
C GLY A 84 11.85 -2.17 -24.25
N VAL A 85 12.83 -2.46 -23.38
CA VAL A 85 12.82 -3.67 -22.55
C VAL A 85 12.32 -3.39 -21.14
N ARG A 86 12.66 -2.23 -20.60
CA ARG A 86 12.28 -1.81 -19.25
C ARG A 86 12.29 -0.29 -19.14
N CYS A 87 11.45 0.25 -18.30
CA CYS A 87 11.50 1.66 -17.95
C CYS A 87 11.28 1.90 -16.47
N TYR A 88 11.76 3.04 -16.02
CA TYR A 88 11.49 3.58 -14.69
C TYR A 88 10.54 4.76 -14.84
N VAL A 89 9.55 4.82 -13.97
CA VAL A 89 8.51 5.84 -14.04
C VAL A 89 8.41 6.57 -12.71
N SER A 90 8.46 7.89 -12.76
CA SER A 90 8.16 8.78 -11.65
C SER A 90 6.85 9.50 -11.94
N ARG A 91 5.82 9.21 -11.14
CA ARG A 91 4.56 9.94 -11.22
C ARG A 91 4.70 11.30 -10.55
N VAL A 92 4.09 12.30 -11.13
CA VAL A 92 3.89 13.61 -10.52
C VAL A 92 2.39 13.92 -10.44
N ALA A 93 2.01 14.80 -9.52
CA ALA A 93 0.63 15.27 -9.36
C ALA A 93 0.63 16.75 -8.99
N PRO A 94 -0.47 17.49 -9.26
CA PRO A 94 -0.66 18.83 -8.75
C PRO A 94 -0.60 18.87 -7.22
N GLN A 95 -0.16 19.99 -6.65
CA GLN A 95 0.01 20.13 -5.19
C GLN A 95 -1.28 19.99 -4.39
N ASP A 96 -2.43 20.21 -5.02
CA ASP A 96 -3.76 20.08 -4.42
C ASP A 96 -4.45 18.74 -4.73
N ALA A 97 -3.72 17.76 -5.24
CA ALA A 97 -4.21 16.39 -5.35
C ALA A 97 -4.42 15.77 -3.96
N VAL A 98 -5.51 15.04 -3.79
CA VAL A 98 -5.93 14.48 -2.51
C VAL A 98 -6.23 12.99 -2.64
N SER A 99 -5.80 12.21 -1.66
CA SER A 99 -6.17 10.79 -1.56
C SER A 99 -7.61 10.64 -1.08
N ALA A 100 -8.34 9.70 -1.66
CA ALA A 100 -9.65 9.32 -1.14
C ALA A 100 -9.50 8.67 0.24
N SER A 101 -10.45 8.90 1.13
CA SER A 101 -10.47 8.30 2.46
C SER A 101 -11.87 7.93 2.90
N LYS A 102 -11.95 7.06 3.90
CA LYS A 102 -13.19 6.74 4.62
C LYS A 102 -12.87 6.55 6.09
N GLU A 103 -13.54 7.32 6.91
CA GLU A 103 -13.54 7.16 8.36
C GLU A 103 -14.70 6.24 8.76
N MET A 104 -14.40 5.28 9.61
CA MET A 104 -15.33 4.28 10.13
C MET A 104 -15.03 4.09 11.61
N GLY A 105 -15.61 4.93 12.46
CA GLY A 105 -15.30 4.98 13.88
C GLY A 105 -13.80 5.14 14.13
N ILE A 106 -13.19 4.18 14.79
CA ILE A 106 -11.75 4.18 15.09
C ILE A 106 -10.86 3.82 13.90
N LEU A 107 -11.44 3.38 12.78
CA LEU A 107 -10.70 2.93 11.60
C LEU A 107 -10.76 3.98 10.50
N THR A 108 -9.61 4.45 10.06
CA THR A 108 -9.48 5.32 8.88
C THR A 108 -8.77 4.58 7.76
N VAL A 109 -9.43 4.48 6.62
CA VAL A 109 -8.85 3.89 5.41
C VAL A 109 -8.64 4.97 4.37
N THR A 110 -7.42 5.08 3.85
CA THR A 110 -7.02 6.08 2.86
C THR A 110 -6.45 5.37 1.62
N ALA A 111 -6.74 5.87 0.43
CA ALA A 111 -6.11 5.38 -0.80
C ALA A 111 -4.58 5.54 -0.71
N ALA A 112 -3.84 4.57 -1.23
CA ALA A 112 -2.37 4.53 -1.13
C ALA A 112 -1.69 5.80 -1.68
N ASN A 113 -2.34 6.44 -2.65
CA ASN A 113 -1.88 7.67 -3.27
C ASN A 113 -3.06 8.58 -3.64
N GLU A 114 -2.75 9.85 -3.93
CA GLU A 114 -3.72 10.87 -4.33
C GLU A 114 -4.32 10.57 -5.72
N GLY A 115 -5.54 11.04 -5.93
CA GLY A 115 -6.27 10.99 -7.20
C GLY A 115 -7.70 10.46 -7.07
N LYS A 116 -8.50 10.74 -8.07
CA LYS A 116 -9.89 10.27 -8.18
C LYS A 116 -10.03 8.75 -8.27
N TRP A 117 -8.96 8.05 -8.63
CA TRP A 117 -8.95 6.59 -8.69
C TRP A 117 -9.37 5.96 -7.36
N GLY A 118 -8.97 6.60 -6.24
CA GLY A 118 -9.28 6.18 -4.89
C GLY A 118 -10.78 6.14 -4.59
N ASN A 119 -11.60 6.97 -5.23
CA ASN A 119 -13.06 6.97 -5.06
C ASN A 119 -13.74 5.69 -5.62
N ARG A 120 -13.01 4.82 -6.29
CA ARG A 120 -13.48 3.52 -6.80
C ARG A 120 -13.04 2.35 -5.93
N ILE A 121 -12.26 2.63 -4.88
CA ILE A 121 -11.81 1.60 -3.95
C ILE A 121 -12.98 1.21 -3.05
N GLN A 122 -13.20 -0.08 -2.94
CA GLN A 122 -14.15 -0.69 -2.02
C GLN A 122 -13.39 -1.48 -0.96
N ILE A 123 -13.77 -1.31 0.29
CA ILE A 123 -13.29 -2.12 1.41
C ILE A 123 -14.47 -2.86 2.02
N SER A 124 -14.37 -4.17 2.11
CA SER A 124 -15.35 -5.02 2.78
C SER A 124 -14.73 -5.59 4.05
N LEU A 125 -15.45 -5.43 5.14
CA LEU A 125 -15.08 -5.93 6.46
C LEU A 125 -16.12 -6.96 6.89
N THR A 126 -15.67 -8.13 7.35
CA THR A 126 -16.54 -9.17 7.92
C THR A 126 -15.98 -9.57 9.27
N THR A 127 -16.79 -9.44 10.31
CA THR A 127 -16.40 -9.86 11.67
C THR A 127 -16.37 -11.37 11.77
N MET A 128 -15.30 -11.89 12.33
CA MET A 128 -15.07 -13.32 12.53
C MET A 128 -14.79 -13.59 14.01
N LEU A 129 -15.50 -14.57 14.56
CA LEU A 129 -15.35 -15.00 15.96
C LEU A 129 -14.65 -16.37 15.98
N LYS A 130 -13.34 -16.38 16.04
CA LYS A 130 -12.55 -17.60 15.74
C LYS A 130 -12.03 -18.33 16.97
N LYS A 131 -11.18 -17.70 17.75
CA LYS A 131 -10.61 -18.34 18.94
C LYS A 131 -11.61 -18.31 20.10
N LYS A 132 -11.57 -19.33 20.91
CA LYS A 132 -12.48 -19.50 22.04
C LYS A 132 -11.68 -19.62 23.31
N MET A 133 -12.03 -18.83 24.33
CA MET A 133 -11.51 -18.93 25.68
C MET A 133 -12.64 -19.31 26.62
N GLN A 134 -12.50 -20.43 27.30
CA GLN A 134 -13.47 -20.87 28.30
C GLN A 134 -13.14 -20.24 29.64
N LEU A 135 -14.08 -19.50 30.21
CA LEU A 135 -14.00 -18.96 31.54
C LEU A 135 -14.55 -19.99 32.54
N LEU A 136 -13.87 -20.17 33.68
CA LEU A 136 -14.17 -21.20 34.64
C LEU A 136 -14.85 -20.61 35.90
N GLU A 137 -14.33 -19.50 36.40
CA GLU A 137 -14.69 -18.87 37.65
C GLU A 137 -14.53 -17.37 37.59
N LYS A 138 -15.43 -16.61 38.11
CA LYS A 138 -15.29 -15.18 38.37
C LYS A 138 -14.54 -15.00 39.70
N ILE A 139 -13.44 -14.26 39.62
CA ILE A 139 -12.60 -14.02 40.83
C ILE A 139 -12.96 -12.68 41.45
N ASP A 140 -13.17 -11.67 40.64
CA ASP A 140 -13.54 -10.31 41.03
C ASP A 140 -14.27 -9.63 39.87
N ASP A 141 -14.72 -8.40 40.03
CA ASP A 141 -15.33 -7.62 38.95
C ASP A 141 -14.38 -7.56 37.75
N ALA A 142 -14.88 -7.91 36.56
CA ALA A 142 -14.13 -8.03 35.31
C ALA A 142 -12.91 -8.99 35.33
N VAL A 143 -12.67 -9.77 36.41
CA VAL A 143 -11.53 -10.70 36.57
C VAL A 143 -12.01 -12.14 36.56
N TYR A 144 -11.53 -12.93 35.61
CA TYR A 144 -11.97 -14.31 35.46
C TYR A 144 -10.79 -15.27 35.40
N LYS A 145 -10.99 -16.50 35.87
CA LYS A 145 -10.09 -17.62 35.62
C LYS A 145 -10.47 -18.30 34.33
N ALA A 146 -9.49 -18.41 33.40
CA ALA A 146 -9.66 -19.08 32.14
C ALA A 146 -9.09 -20.49 32.15
N LYS A 147 -9.64 -21.39 31.37
CA LYS A 147 -9.13 -22.76 31.17
C LYS A 147 -7.81 -22.77 30.36
N SER A 148 -7.68 -21.85 29.43
CA SER A 148 -6.50 -21.62 28.62
C SER A 148 -6.58 -20.22 28.00
N ILE A 149 -5.47 -19.52 28.03
CA ILE A 149 -5.29 -18.19 27.42
C ILE A 149 -4.54 -18.27 26.09
N GLU A 150 -4.27 -19.48 25.58
CA GLU A 150 -3.45 -19.68 24.39
C GLU A 150 -4.03 -18.96 23.17
N GLY A 151 -3.19 -18.07 22.61
CA GLY A 151 -3.52 -17.30 21.42
C GLY A 151 -4.35 -16.05 21.68
N PHE A 152 -4.56 -15.66 22.94
CA PHE A 152 -5.09 -14.38 23.37
C PHE A 152 -3.98 -13.48 23.89
N ARG A 153 -4.16 -12.18 23.80
CA ARG A 153 -3.19 -11.15 24.20
C ARG A 153 -3.90 -9.99 24.87
N GLU A 154 -3.17 -9.27 25.69
CA GLU A 154 -3.61 -7.98 26.20
C GLU A 154 -3.93 -7.03 25.02
N GLY A 155 -5.03 -6.30 25.12
CA GLY A 155 -5.56 -5.45 24.05
C GLY A 155 -6.42 -6.17 23.01
N ASP A 156 -6.56 -7.50 23.06
CA ASP A 156 -7.43 -8.23 22.13
C ASP A 156 -8.92 -7.92 22.43
N LEU A 157 -9.66 -7.66 21.37
CA LEU A 157 -11.11 -7.51 21.41
C LEU A 157 -11.75 -8.89 21.44
N VAL A 158 -12.66 -9.11 22.37
CA VAL A 158 -13.39 -10.37 22.54
C VAL A 158 -14.88 -10.12 22.53
N GLU A 159 -15.63 -11.15 22.16
CA GLU A 159 -17.09 -11.14 22.17
C GLU A 159 -17.65 -12.21 23.10
N PHE A 160 -18.66 -11.85 23.87
CA PHE A 160 -19.49 -12.75 24.63
C PHE A 160 -20.95 -12.35 24.50
N ASN A 161 -21.79 -13.26 24.01
CA ASN A 161 -23.25 -13.10 23.91
C ASN A 161 -23.73 -11.84 23.15
N GLY A 162 -22.92 -11.33 22.21
CA GLY A 162 -23.19 -10.10 21.46
C GLY A 162 -22.51 -8.85 22.04
N GLU A 163 -22.02 -8.92 23.26
CA GLU A 163 -21.26 -7.87 23.92
C GLU A 163 -19.78 -7.98 23.56
N TYR A 164 -19.14 -6.85 23.27
CA TYR A 164 -17.72 -6.79 22.97
C TYR A 164 -16.96 -6.13 24.12
N ASN A 165 -15.84 -6.72 24.49
CA ASN A 165 -15.00 -6.24 25.58
C ASN A 165 -13.52 -6.40 25.18
N ARG A 166 -12.61 -5.73 25.86
CA ARG A 166 -11.18 -5.80 25.59
C ARG A 166 -10.47 -6.45 26.77
N ILE A 167 -9.48 -7.28 26.44
CA ILE A 167 -8.60 -7.86 27.45
C ILE A 167 -7.64 -6.78 27.93
N GLN A 168 -7.72 -6.41 29.20
CA GLN A 168 -6.85 -5.43 29.84
C GLN A 168 -5.51 -6.07 30.23
N THR A 169 -5.56 -7.17 30.99
CA THR A 169 -4.36 -7.90 31.42
C THR A 169 -4.56 -9.41 31.39
N ILE A 170 -3.45 -10.12 31.18
CA ILE A 170 -3.38 -11.58 31.29
C ILE A 170 -2.24 -11.93 32.25
N TYR A 171 -2.55 -12.62 33.33
CA TYR A 171 -1.57 -13.11 34.27
C TYR A 171 -1.86 -14.57 34.68
N ASP A 172 -0.95 -15.49 34.32
CA ASP A 172 -1.13 -16.93 34.49
C ASP A 172 -2.40 -17.42 33.77
N GLU A 173 -3.39 -17.98 34.48
CA GLU A 173 -4.69 -18.37 33.91
C GLU A 173 -5.78 -17.31 34.21
N GLN A 174 -5.42 -16.13 34.71
CA GLN A 174 -6.35 -15.04 34.98
C GLN A 174 -6.39 -14.03 33.86
N VAL A 175 -7.58 -13.61 33.52
CA VAL A 175 -7.84 -12.59 32.47
C VAL A 175 -8.68 -11.49 33.10
N THR A 176 -8.21 -10.26 32.98
CA THR A 176 -8.97 -9.06 33.35
C THR A 176 -9.47 -8.40 32.08
N PHE A 177 -10.74 -8.08 32.04
CA PHE A 177 -11.36 -7.29 30.96
C PHE A 177 -11.42 -5.81 31.38
N GLU A 178 -11.58 -4.92 30.40
CA GLU A 178 -11.69 -3.48 30.66
C GLU A 178 -12.95 -3.14 31.44
N GLU A 179 -14.05 -3.87 31.17
CA GLU A 179 -15.33 -3.69 31.84
C GLU A 179 -15.90 -5.04 32.30
N GLU A 180 -16.86 -5.02 33.23
CA GLU A 180 -17.62 -6.19 33.59
C GLU A 180 -18.63 -6.51 32.47
N PHE A 181 -18.85 -7.79 32.16
CA PHE A 181 -19.89 -8.20 31.24
C PHE A 181 -21.27 -8.03 31.86
N GLU A 182 -22.25 -7.52 31.11
CA GLU A 182 -23.63 -7.38 31.54
C GLU A 182 -24.22 -8.74 32.00
N ASP A 183 -23.99 -9.77 31.15
CA ASP A 183 -24.30 -11.16 31.49
C ASP A 183 -23.02 -11.85 31.97
N ASP A 184 -22.91 -12.25 33.22
CA ASP A 184 -21.73 -12.95 33.71
C ASP A 184 -21.48 -14.24 32.94
N PRO A 185 -20.34 -14.37 32.25
CA PRO A 185 -20.03 -15.57 31.47
C PRO A 185 -19.99 -16.86 32.28
N VAL A 186 -19.87 -16.78 33.62
CA VAL A 186 -19.76 -17.94 34.52
C VAL A 186 -21.11 -18.39 35.04
N ASP A 187 -22.08 -17.49 35.22
CA ASP A 187 -23.37 -17.79 35.84
C ASP A 187 -24.44 -18.35 34.84
N VAL A 188 -24.11 -18.45 33.55
CA VAL A 188 -25.06 -18.96 32.58
C VAL A 188 -25.23 -20.47 32.71
N GLU A 189 -26.43 -20.92 33.15
CA GLU A 189 -26.79 -22.35 33.43
C GLU A 189 -26.71 -23.28 32.19
N ILE A 190 -26.64 -22.76 30.98
CA ILE A 190 -26.72 -23.57 29.74
C ILE A 190 -25.35 -23.70 29.05
N VAL A 191 -24.73 -24.86 29.18
CA VAL A 191 -23.53 -25.24 28.41
C VAL A 191 -23.92 -25.32 26.92
N PRO A 192 -23.27 -24.55 26.00
CA PRO A 192 -21.82 -24.25 25.94
C PRO A 192 -21.46 -22.74 26.03
N LYS A 193 -21.96 -21.97 26.96
CA LYS A 193 -21.96 -20.51 26.92
C LYS A 193 -20.85 -19.79 27.71
N LYS A 194 -20.04 -20.49 28.46
CA LYS A 194 -18.90 -19.91 29.19
C LYS A 194 -17.68 -19.66 28.27
N VAL A 195 -17.91 -19.14 27.08
CA VAL A 195 -16.89 -19.04 26.04
C VAL A 195 -16.87 -17.65 25.46
N VAL A 196 -15.82 -16.91 25.76
CA VAL A 196 -15.46 -15.65 25.13
C VAL A 196 -14.74 -15.94 23.83
N ARG A 197 -15.02 -15.20 22.78
CA ARG A 197 -14.48 -15.40 21.43
C ARG A 197 -13.63 -14.22 20.99
N LEU A 198 -12.45 -14.49 20.45
CA LEU A 198 -11.62 -13.45 19.83
C LEU A 198 -12.34 -12.87 18.60
N ALA A 199 -12.55 -11.55 18.62
CA ALA A 199 -13.05 -10.81 17.50
C ALA A 199 -11.89 -10.47 16.52
N ALA A 200 -12.03 -10.92 15.29
CA ALA A 200 -11.13 -10.61 14.20
C ALA A 200 -11.95 -10.18 12.98
N PHE A 201 -11.30 -9.66 11.95
CA PHE A 201 -11.94 -9.27 10.71
C PHE A 201 -11.29 -9.98 9.53
N ASP A 202 -12.09 -10.40 8.58
CA ASP A 202 -11.64 -10.66 7.22
C ASP A 202 -11.86 -9.38 6.42
N VAL A 203 -10.79 -8.86 5.82
CA VAL A 203 -10.79 -7.62 5.06
C VAL A 203 -10.54 -7.92 3.60
N GLN A 204 -11.40 -7.42 2.72
CA GLN A 204 -11.18 -7.45 1.29
C GLN A 204 -11.11 -6.01 0.77
N VAL A 205 -10.02 -5.68 0.10
CA VAL A 205 -9.84 -4.42 -0.61
C VAL A 205 -9.93 -4.68 -2.10
N ARG A 206 -10.79 -3.94 -2.79
CA ARG A 206 -11.01 -4.07 -4.23
C ARG A 206 -10.85 -2.74 -4.96
N TYR A 207 -10.11 -2.78 -6.05
CA TYR A 207 -10.01 -1.70 -7.00
C TYR A 207 -10.09 -2.27 -8.44
N ASN A 208 -11.17 -2.05 -9.15
CA ASN A 208 -11.46 -2.68 -10.45
C ASN A 208 -11.31 -4.21 -10.35
N ASP A 209 -10.38 -4.81 -11.12
CA ASP A 209 -10.09 -6.25 -11.13
C ASP A 209 -9.03 -6.66 -10.09
N GLU A 210 -8.40 -5.69 -9.41
CA GLU A 210 -7.43 -5.96 -8.35
C GLU A 210 -8.16 -6.22 -7.04
N VAL A 211 -7.85 -7.34 -6.40
CA VAL A 211 -8.44 -7.72 -5.10
C VAL A 211 -7.33 -8.19 -4.16
N GLU A 212 -7.27 -7.57 -3.00
CA GLU A 212 -6.41 -7.97 -1.89
C GLU A 212 -7.29 -8.52 -0.77
N ASN A 213 -6.89 -9.67 -0.20
CA ASN A 213 -7.63 -10.31 0.89
C ASN A 213 -6.71 -10.48 2.10
N TYR A 214 -7.19 -10.07 3.25
CA TYR A 214 -6.49 -10.15 4.52
C TYR A 214 -7.38 -10.84 5.53
N ALA A 215 -7.04 -12.07 5.87
CA ALA A 215 -7.80 -12.87 6.82
C ALA A 215 -7.27 -12.69 8.25
N ASP A 216 -8.17 -12.84 9.22
CA ASP A 216 -7.86 -12.88 10.64
C ASP A 216 -7.12 -11.63 11.16
N VAL A 217 -7.45 -10.44 10.65
CA VAL A 217 -6.85 -9.21 11.16
C VAL A 217 -7.54 -8.75 12.43
N THR A 218 -6.79 -8.15 13.34
CA THR A 218 -7.28 -7.63 14.63
C THR A 218 -7.03 -6.13 14.74
N LEU A 219 -7.74 -5.48 15.66
CA LEU A 219 -7.55 -4.07 15.99
C LEU A 219 -6.47 -3.85 17.05
N ASN A 220 -5.92 -4.91 17.62
CA ASN A 220 -4.88 -4.86 18.63
C ASN A 220 -3.51 -4.56 18.00
N SER A 221 -2.95 -3.39 18.29
CA SER A 221 -1.65 -2.94 17.77
C SER A 221 -0.46 -3.81 18.24
N SER A 222 -0.59 -4.51 19.38
CA SER A 222 0.42 -5.45 19.89
C SER A 222 0.36 -6.82 19.21
N SER A 223 -0.67 -7.08 18.41
CA SER A 223 -0.84 -8.35 17.69
C SER A 223 -0.07 -8.37 16.38
N PRO A 224 0.58 -9.49 16.01
CA PRO A 224 1.13 -9.67 14.66
C PRO A 224 0.04 -9.71 13.57
N ALA A 225 -1.22 -9.86 13.96
CA ALA A 225 -2.39 -9.80 13.09
C ALA A 225 -3.01 -8.39 13.02
N PHE A 226 -2.36 -7.37 13.57
CA PHE A 226 -2.84 -6.00 13.56
C PHE A 226 -3.15 -5.52 12.12
N ILE A 227 -4.33 -4.94 11.92
CA ILE A 227 -4.82 -4.52 10.61
C ILE A 227 -3.84 -3.55 9.92
N GLY A 228 -3.30 -2.56 10.66
CA GLY A 228 -2.32 -1.61 10.13
C GLY A 228 -1.03 -2.28 9.66
N ALA A 229 -0.53 -3.29 10.38
CA ALA A 229 0.65 -4.04 10.00
C ALA A 229 0.40 -4.98 8.81
N LYS A 230 -0.76 -5.63 8.76
CA LYS A 230 -1.14 -6.53 7.66
C LYS A 230 -1.34 -5.78 6.35
N LEU A 231 -1.94 -4.60 6.38
CA LEU A 231 -2.19 -3.78 5.19
C LEU A 231 -1.04 -2.80 4.88
N ALA A 232 0.04 -2.78 5.66
CA ALA A 232 1.19 -1.88 5.44
C ALA A 232 1.83 -2.03 4.05
N ASN A 233 1.76 -3.21 3.44
CA ASN A 233 2.28 -3.51 2.11
C ASN A 233 1.20 -3.48 1.01
N SER A 234 -0.01 -3.01 1.32
CA SER A 234 -1.05 -2.83 0.31
C SER A 234 -0.63 -1.76 -0.71
N ASN A 235 -0.85 -2.06 -1.99
CA ASN A 235 -0.66 -1.08 -3.07
C ASN A 235 -1.91 -0.22 -3.32
N ILE A 236 -3.03 -0.56 -2.67
CA ILE A 236 -4.34 0.05 -2.89
C ILE A 236 -4.70 1.01 -1.75
N VAL A 237 -4.49 0.62 -0.50
CA VAL A 237 -4.89 1.41 0.67
C VAL A 237 -3.82 1.49 1.75
N LYS A 238 -3.96 2.48 2.63
CA LYS A 238 -3.31 2.59 3.94
C LYS A 238 -4.40 2.58 4.99
N VAL A 239 -4.11 2.01 6.14
CA VAL A 239 -5.07 1.87 7.24
C VAL A 239 -4.44 2.40 8.51
N GLU A 240 -5.19 3.25 9.19
CA GLU A 240 -4.85 3.80 10.50
C GLU A 240 -5.96 3.46 11.49
N VAL A 241 -5.58 3.05 12.69
CA VAL A 241 -6.49 2.80 13.81
C VAL A 241 -6.23 3.90 14.84
N ALA A 242 -7.26 4.68 15.14
CA ALA A 242 -7.15 5.70 16.19
C ALA A 242 -6.79 5.03 17.52
N PRO A 243 -5.86 5.59 18.30
CA PRO A 243 -5.61 5.12 19.65
C PRO A 243 -6.89 5.28 20.46
N ALA A 244 -7.17 4.31 21.36
CA ALA A 244 -8.22 4.50 22.34
C ALA A 244 -7.89 5.75 23.17
N SER A 245 -8.80 6.72 23.25
CA SER A 245 -8.60 7.87 24.13
C SER A 245 -8.97 7.44 25.55
N GLU A 246 -8.21 7.91 26.53
CA GLU A 246 -8.45 7.59 27.94
C GLU A 246 -9.81 8.15 28.47
N ASP A 247 -10.40 9.09 27.74
CA ASP A 247 -11.65 9.79 28.09
C ASP A 247 -12.91 9.30 27.33
N ASP A 248 -12.76 8.45 26.31
CA ASP A 248 -13.91 7.91 25.59
C ASP A 248 -14.42 6.66 26.33
N GLU A 249 -15.70 6.69 26.74
CA GLU A 249 -16.43 5.44 27.03
C GLU A 249 -16.16 4.50 25.86
N ILE A 250 -15.54 3.37 26.15
CA ILE A 250 -15.10 2.40 25.14
C ILE A 250 -16.36 1.76 24.55
N GLY A 251 -16.99 2.47 23.65
CA GLY A 251 -18.09 1.92 22.88
C GLY A 251 -17.59 0.72 22.06
N ASN A 252 -18.49 -0.19 21.73
CA ASN A 252 -18.18 -1.37 20.93
C ASN A 252 -17.46 -1.00 19.63
N PRO A 253 -16.14 -1.30 19.45
CA PRO A 253 -15.38 -0.90 18.29
C PRO A 253 -15.91 -1.50 16.98
N VAL A 254 -16.57 -2.67 17.06
CA VAL A 254 -17.19 -3.31 15.89
C VAL A 254 -18.40 -2.51 15.44
N GLU A 255 -19.22 -2.05 16.37
CA GLU A 255 -20.39 -1.20 16.08
C GLU A 255 -19.98 0.18 15.57
N GLN A 256 -18.90 0.74 16.10
CA GLN A 256 -18.35 2.01 15.60
C GLN A 256 -17.89 1.90 14.14
N ILE A 257 -17.34 0.75 13.74
CA ILE A 257 -16.86 0.51 12.38
C ILE A 257 -18.01 0.11 11.44
N LEU A 258 -18.86 -0.81 11.86
CA LEU A 258 -19.86 -1.45 10.98
C LEU A 258 -21.28 -0.92 11.19
N GLY A 259 -21.59 -0.40 12.38
CA GLY A 259 -22.92 -0.06 12.84
C GLY A 259 -23.52 -1.12 13.75
N GLU A 260 -24.51 -0.72 14.58
CA GLU A 260 -25.17 -1.57 15.58
C GLU A 260 -25.77 -2.86 14.95
N GLY A 261 -25.40 -4.00 15.50
CA GLY A 261 -25.87 -5.32 15.07
C GLY A 261 -25.37 -5.78 13.69
N ILE A 262 -24.45 -5.06 13.06
CA ILE A 262 -23.91 -5.39 11.73
C ILE A 262 -22.59 -6.14 11.89
N ILE A 263 -22.49 -7.31 11.27
CA ILE A 263 -21.28 -8.17 11.29
C ILE A 263 -20.46 -8.10 10.00
N ASN A 264 -20.98 -7.48 8.96
CA ASN A 264 -20.27 -7.24 7.71
C ASN A 264 -20.71 -5.93 7.07
N GLY A 265 -19.78 -5.26 6.43
CA GLY A 265 -20.03 -4.01 5.74
C GLY A 265 -19.10 -3.82 4.54
N THR A 266 -19.59 -3.10 3.54
CA THR A 266 -18.78 -2.68 2.39
C THR A 266 -18.86 -1.16 2.27
N PHE A 267 -17.70 -0.54 2.24
CA PHE A 267 -17.52 0.89 2.21
C PHE A 267 -16.77 1.31 0.95
N VAL A 268 -17.05 2.50 0.46
CA VAL A 268 -16.36 3.11 -0.69
C VAL A 268 -15.61 4.33 -0.17
N LEU A 269 -14.37 4.49 -0.60
CA LEU A 269 -13.60 5.69 -0.26
C LEU A 269 -14.09 6.89 -1.08
N GLU A 270 -13.95 8.08 -0.54
CA GLU A 270 -14.46 9.34 -1.14
C GLU A 270 -13.45 10.48 -0.95
N GLY A 271 -13.72 11.61 -1.61
CA GLY A 271 -12.89 12.82 -1.48
C GLY A 271 -11.60 12.81 -2.29
N GLY A 272 -11.30 11.73 -3.03
CA GLY A 272 -10.13 11.67 -3.90
C GLY A 272 -10.21 12.68 -5.05
N PHE A 273 -9.11 13.39 -5.27
CA PHE A 273 -9.02 14.45 -6.27
C PHE A 273 -7.68 14.43 -7.02
N ASP A 274 -7.73 14.53 -8.36
CA ASP A 274 -6.52 14.50 -9.22
C ASP A 274 -5.71 15.81 -9.15
N GLY A 275 -6.22 16.82 -8.45
CA GLY A 275 -5.68 18.15 -8.42
C GLY A 275 -6.12 19.03 -9.61
N THR A 276 -5.77 20.28 -9.55
CA THR A 276 -6.13 21.29 -10.55
C THR A 276 -5.03 21.44 -11.60
N MET A 277 -5.34 21.15 -12.86
CA MET A 277 -4.34 21.18 -13.94
C MET A 277 -3.68 22.56 -14.13
N SER A 278 -4.36 23.66 -13.83
CA SER A 278 -3.75 25.00 -13.85
C SER A 278 -2.68 25.25 -12.79
N LYS A 279 -2.56 24.35 -11.79
CA LYS A 279 -1.49 24.37 -10.78
C LYS A 279 -0.27 23.53 -11.18
N VAL A 280 -0.37 22.79 -12.27
CA VAL A 280 0.77 22.07 -12.85
C VAL A 280 1.71 23.12 -13.48
N ASN A 281 2.97 23.06 -13.12
CA ASN A 281 4.02 23.97 -13.58
C ASN A 281 5.36 23.23 -13.76
N ALA A 282 6.40 23.92 -14.19
CA ALA A 282 7.74 23.33 -14.36
C ALA A 282 8.24 22.63 -13.09
N GLY A 283 8.01 23.23 -11.92
CA GLY A 283 8.42 22.66 -10.64
C GLY A 283 7.74 21.32 -10.34
N THR A 284 6.54 21.08 -10.84
CA THR A 284 5.83 19.78 -10.70
C THR A 284 6.64 18.64 -11.33
N PHE A 285 7.24 18.88 -12.52
CA PHE A 285 8.01 17.87 -13.25
C PHE A 285 9.47 17.81 -12.81
N ILE A 286 10.10 18.96 -12.53
CA ILE A 286 11.47 19.03 -12.00
C ILE A 286 11.52 18.30 -10.67
N GLY A 287 10.56 18.56 -9.81
CA GLY A 287 10.46 17.93 -8.50
C GLY A 287 11.38 18.56 -7.46
N ILE A 288 11.51 17.89 -6.32
CA ILE A 288 12.27 18.33 -5.15
C ILE A 288 13.23 17.21 -4.73
N ASP A 289 14.46 17.57 -4.38
CA ASP A 289 15.39 16.69 -3.68
C ASP A 289 15.29 16.93 -2.16
N ASP A 290 14.42 16.17 -1.51
CA ASP A 290 14.23 16.17 -0.05
C ASP A 290 14.88 14.93 0.59
N GLY A 291 15.89 14.39 -0.07
CA GLY A 291 16.64 13.19 0.32
C GLY A 291 16.03 11.87 -0.14
N PRO A 292 16.76 10.76 0.10
CA PRO A 292 16.33 9.41 -0.31
C PRO A 292 14.91 9.07 0.16
N GLY A 293 14.10 8.49 -0.73
CA GLY A 293 12.72 8.10 -0.44
C GLY A 293 11.70 9.24 -0.43
N ARG A 294 12.12 10.52 -0.51
CA ARG A 294 11.22 11.69 -0.52
C ARG A 294 11.32 12.54 -1.78
N ARG A 295 12.23 12.20 -2.67
CA ARG A 295 12.42 12.87 -3.96
C ARG A 295 11.19 12.74 -4.85
N THR A 296 10.97 13.75 -5.70
CA THR A 296 9.85 13.80 -6.64
C THR A 296 10.32 14.17 -8.04
N GLY A 297 9.49 13.93 -9.07
CA GLY A 297 9.76 14.35 -10.43
C GLY A 297 11.11 13.83 -10.99
N ILE A 298 11.83 14.67 -11.74
CA ILE A 298 13.16 14.36 -12.27
C ILE A 298 14.16 14.05 -11.17
N GLN A 299 14.08 14.74 -10.03
CA GLN A 299 14.99 14.52 -8.90
C GLN A 299 14.90 13.11 -8.31
N SER A 300 13.79 12.40 -8.51
CA SER A 300 13.65 11.01 -8.06
C SER A 300 14.62 10.04 -8.73
N PHE A 301 15.20 10.44 -9.88
CA PHE A 301 16.15 9.63 -10.63
C PHE A 301 17.61 9.81 -10.21
N LEU A 302 17.95 10.71 -9.27
CA LEU A 302 19.33 11.02 -8.88
C LEU A 302 20.16 9.80 -8.45
N GLU A 303 19.52 8.74 -7.97
CA GLU A 303 20.19 7.49 -7.55
C GLU A 303 19.97 6.34 -8.55
N ASN A 304 19.46 6.64 -9.75
CA ASN A 304 19.13 5.61 -10.73
C ASN A 304 20.10 5.62 -11.94
N ASP A 305 21.23 4.95 -11.80
CA ASP A 305 22.26 4.84 -12.85
C ASP A 305 21.88 3.91 -14.02
N ARG A 306 20.68 3.33 -13.98
CA ARG A 306 20.24 2.34 -14.99
C ARG A 306 19.51 2.96 -16.16
N VAL A 307 19.11 4.22 -16.08
CA VAL A 307 18.34 4.93 -17.10
C VAL A 307 19.32 5.52 -18.12
N ASN A 308 19.07 5.23 -19.41
CA ASN A 308 19.88 5.72 -20.52
C ASN A 308 19.18 6.81 -21.34
N ILE A 309 17.85 6.86 -21.28
CA ILE A 309 17.03 7.82 -22.02
C ILE A 309 15.99 8.36 -21.05
N MET A 310 15.87 9.67 -20.94
CA MET A 310 14.82 10.29 -20.13
C MET A 310 13.86 11.12 -20.97
N ALA A 311 12.58 11.12 -20.56
CA ALA A 311 11.54 11.90 -21.19
C ALA A 311 10.50 12.40 -20.19
N VAL A 312 9.98 13.60 -20.46
CA VAL A 312 8.82 14.21 -19.78
C VAL A 312 7.75 14.45 -20.86
N PRO A 313 6.93 13.44 -21.17
CA PRO A 313 6.01 13.49 -22.31
C PRO A 313 4.96 14.60 -22.18
N GLY A 314 4.76 15.36 -23.29
CA GLY A 314 3.78 16.46 -23.35
C GLY A 314 4.24 17.76 -22.70
N VAL A 315 5.49 17.84 -22.24
CA VAL A 315 6.01 19.05 -21.54
C VAL A 315 7.21 19.60 -22.29
N ALA A 316 7.00 20.72 -22.97
CA ALA A 316 8.03 21.43 -23.75
C ALA A 316 8.42 22.77 -23.11
N VAL A 317 8.44 22.82 -21.77
CA VAL A 317 8.78 24.03 -21.01
C VAL A 317 10.30 24.13 -20.90
N PRO A 318 10.94 25.28 -21.20
CA PRO A 318 12.39 25.44 -21.20
C PRO A 318 13.06 25.03 -19.88
N GLU A 319 12.47 25.34 -18.75
CA GLU A 319 12.98 25.02 -17.41
C GLU A 319 13.03 23.51 -17.18
N VAL A 320 12.03 22.76 -17.65
CA VAL A 320 11.98 21.30 -17.55
C VAL A 320 13.02 20.66 -18.46
N ILE A 321 13.18 21.19 -19.68
CA ILE A 321 14.20 20.72 -20.62
C ILE A 321 15.59 20.95 -20.05
N ALA A 322 15.85 22.14 -19.48
CA ALA A 322 17.14 22.45 -18.87
C ALA A 322 17.45 21.51 -17.68
N ALA A 323 16.46 21.26 -16.82
CA ALA A 323 16.62 20.32 -15.71
C ALA A 323 16.87 18.89 -16.17
N LEU A 324 16.18 18.45 -17.24
CA LEU A 324 16.37 17.14 -17.84
C LEU A 324 17.78 16.99 -18.44
N THR A 325 18.25 18.02 -19.14
CA THR A 325 19.61 18.05 -19.73
C THR A 325 20.68 18.00 -18.63
N ALA A 326 20.54 18.83 -17.60
CA ALA A 326 21.47 18.85 -16.47
C ALA A 326 21.49 17.52 -15.68
N HIS A 327 20.39 16.78 -15.69
CA HIS A 327 20.35 15.45 -15.07
C HIS A 327 21.08 14.39 -15.91
N CYS A 328 21.11 14.54 -17.24
CA CYS A 328 21.75 13.60 -18.16
C CYS A 328 23.26 13.85 -18.36
N GLU A 329 23.80 15.01 -17.94
CA GLU A 329 25.22 15.37 -17.96
C GLU A 329 25.94 14.88 -16.70
#